data_f6e8af1e3b34ef24847bcd3e4533c4ed
#
_entry.id   f6e8af1e3b34ef24847bcd3e4533c4ed
#
_cell.length_a   1.000
_cell.length_b   1.000
_cell.length_c   1.000
_cell.angle_alpha   90.00
_cell.angle_beta   90.00
_cell.angle_gamma   90.00
#
_symmetry.space_group_name_H-M   'P 1'
#
loop_
_entity.id
_entity.type
_entity.pdbx_description
1 polymer ?
#
loop_
_entity_poly.entity_id
_entity_poly.type
_entity_poly.pdbx_seq_one_letter_code
_entity_poly.pdbx_strand_id
1 'polypeptide(L)'
;ANGRYVSYDKNTNDIVDVIDSNHFIWKGRIDNVINSGGIKIHPEQIEKKISSIITSPFYIVGEDDEKWGERITLYIESSYIDKTSIVAKLKTILDKHSIPQKIECVKQFYRTNNGKIKRIKNLNQIC
;
A
#
# COMPACT_ATOMS: atom_id res chain seq x y z
N ALA A 1 -14.76 16.92 -5.88
CA ALA A 1 -13.85 17.86 -6.36
C ALA A 1 -13.86 17.95 -7.89
N ASN A 2 -14.30 19.06 -8.41
CA ASN A 2 -14.15 19.42 -9.83
C ASN A 2 -14.70 18.38 -10.81
N GLY A 3 -15.90 17.86 -10.54
CA GLY A 3 -16.56 16.90 -11.41
C GLY A 3 -16.06 15.47 -11.28
N ARG A 4 -15.08 15.22 -10.44
CA ARG A 4 -14.60 13.89 -10.19
C ARG A 4 -15.37 13.25 -9.03
N TYR A 5 -15.62 11.97 -9.13
CA TYR A 5 -16.22 11.23 -8.03
C TYR A 5 -15.65 9.81 -8.01
N VAL A 6 -15.69 9.19 -6.84
CA VAL A 6 -15.20 7.84 -6.65
C VAL A 6 -16.36 6.87 -6.76
N SER A 7 -16.18 5.84 -7.57
CA SER A 7 -17.17 4.79 -7.77
C SER A 7 -16.62 3.46 -7.27
N TYR A 8 -17.54 2.56 -6.91
CA TYR A 8 -17.21 1.22 -6.43
C TYR A 8 -17.89 0.17 -7.31
N ASP A 9 -17.09 -0.72 -7.88
CA ASP A 9 -17.60 -1.83 -8.68
C ASP A 9 -17.80 -3.05 -7.78
N LYS A 10 -19.04 -3.42 -7.52
CA LYS A 10 -19.39 -4.54 -6.65
C LYS A 10 -18.91 -5.88 -7.18
N ASN A 11 -18.77 -6.03 -8.50
CA ASN A 11 -18.37 -7.30 -9.10
C ASN A 11 -16.89 -7.57 -8.94
N THR A 12 -16.06 -6.52 -8.94
CA THR A 12 -14.60 -6.64 -8.87
C THR A 12 -14.02 -6.16 -7.54
N ASN A 13 -14.83 -5.51 -6.70
CA ASN A 13 -14.37 -4.85 -5.47
C ASN A 13 -13.33 -3.77 -5.72
N ASP A 14 -13.36 -3.15 -6.90
CA ASP A 14 -12.43 -2.09 -7.26
C ASP A 14 -13.01 -0.71 -6.98
N ILE A 15 -12.14 0.22 -6.60
CA ILE A 15 -12.47 1.62 -6.42
C ILE A 15 -11.89 2.37 -7.61
N VAL A 16 -12.73 3.16 -8.28
CA VAL A 16 -12.31 3.97 -9.41
C VAL A 16 -12.68 5.43 -9.18
N ASP A 17 -11.86 6.31 -9.73
CA ASP A 17 -12.09 7.75 -9.73
C ASP A 17 -12.60 8.11 -11.12
N VAL A 18 -13.87 8.44 -11.24
CA VAL A 18 -14.50 8.70 -12.55
C VAL A 18 -14.22 10.14 -12.96
N ILE A 19 -13.58 10.32 -14.12
CA ILE A 19 -13.25 11.63 -14.66
C ILE A 19 -14.37 12.12 -15.58
N ASP A 20 -14.83 11.24 -16.49
CA ASP A 20 -15.98 11.51 -17.35
C ASP A 20 -16.62 10.16 -17.73
N SER A 21 -17.62 10.18 -18.63
CA SER A 21 -18.37 8.97 -18.99
C SER A 21 -17.51 7.87 -19.61
N ASN A 22 -16.34 8.21 -20.15
CA ASN A 22 -15.47 7.27 -20.86
C ASN A 22 -14.12 7.07 -20.20
N HIS A 23 -13.79 7.84 -19.16
CA HIS A 23 -12.47 7.83 -18.53
C HIS A 23 -12.57 7.68 -17.03
N PHE A 24 -11.75 6.81 -16.47
CA PHE A 24 -11.66 6.63 -15.04
C PHE A 24 -10.23 6.24 -14.66
N ILE A 25 -9.88 6.48 -13.39
CA ILE A 25 -8.59 6.08 -12.82
C ILE A 25 -8.86 5.02 -11.76
N TRP A 26 -8.23 3.86 -11.92
CA TRP A 26 -8.30 2.80 -10.92
C TRP A 26 -7.52 3.21 -9.67
N LYS A 27 -8.15 3.15 -8.50
CA LYS A 27 -7.53 3.53 -7.23
C LYS A 27 -7.05 2.35 -6.42
N GLY A 28 -7.69 1.19 -6.57
CA GLY A 28 -7.33 0.01 -5.83
C GLY A 28 -8.54 -0.81 -5.46
N ARG A 29 -8.31 -1.84 -4.65
CA ARG A 29 -9.38 -2.70 -4.18
C ARG A 29 -9.89 -2.19 -2.83
N ILE A 30 -11.21 -2.24 -2.64
CA ILE A 30 -11.83 -1.79 -1.40
C ILE A 30 -11.31 -2.58 -0.18
N ASP A 31 -10.99 -3.86 -0.38
CA ASP A 31 -10.52 -4.74 0.69
C ASP A 31 -9.14 -4.34 1.22
N ASN A 32 -8.37 -3.58 0.44
CA ASN A 32 -7.01 -3.19 0.79
C ASN A 32 -6.92 -1.77 1.36
N VAL A 33 -8.02 -1.01 1.35
CA VAL A 33 -8.02 0.37 1.87
C VAL A 33 -7.58 0.39 3.33
N ILE A 34 -6.70 1.33 3.65
CA ILE A 34 -6.16 1.52 4.99
C ILE A 34 -6.77 2.79 5.58
N ASN A 35 -7.33 2.71 6.79
CA ASN A 35 -7.85 3.86 7.51
C ASN A 35 -6.84 4.27 8.58
N SER A 36 -5.98 5.23 8.25
CA SER A 36 -4.92 5.68 9.15
C SER A 36 -5.18 7.12 9.59
N GLY A 37 -5.40 7.31 10.89
CA GLY A 37 -5.65 8.64 11.44
C GLY A 37 -6.87 9.33 10.85
N GLY A 38 -7.90 8.57 10.46
CA GLY A 38 -9.10 9.11 9.84
C GLY A 38 -8.98 9.37 8.33
N ILE A 39 -7.84 9.05 7.74
CA ILE A 39 -7.57 9.24 6.31
C ILE A 39 -7.61 7.89 5.62
N LYS A 40 -8.33 7.80 4.50
CA LYS A 40 -8.37 6.59 3.68
C LYS A 40 -7.17 6.56 2.75
N ILE A 41 -6.37 5.51 2.86
CA ILE A 41 -5.15 5.33 2.08
C ILE A 41 -5.35 4.15 1.14
N HIS A 42 -4.98 4.33 -0.12
CA HIS A 42 -5.03 3.28 -1.14
C HIS A 42 -3.61 2.72 -1.32
N PRO A 43 -3.31 1.53 -0.78
CA PRO A 43 -1.94 1.00 -0.82
C PRO A 43 -1.42 0.80 -2.23
N GLU A 44 -2.28 0.45 -3.18
CA GLU A 44 -1.86 0.24 -4.57
C GLU A 44 -1.31 1.52 -5.20
N GLN A 45 -1.85 2.68 -4.81
CA GLN A 45 -1.35 3.97 -5.30
C GLN A 45 0.03 4.28 -4.74
N ILE A 46 0.25 3.96 -3.46
CA ILE A 46 1.55 4.13 -2.82
C ILE A 46 2.57 3.17 -3.43
N GLU A 47 2.18 1.92 -3.63
CA GLU A 47 3.06 0.90 -4.21
C GLU A 47 3.53 1.29 -5.60
N LYS A 48 2.66 1.89 -6.39
CA LYS A 48 3.01 2.37 -7.72
C LYS A 48 4.13 3.40 -7.67
N LYS A 49 4.08 4.30 -6.69
CA LYS A 49 5.13 5.31 -6.51
C LYS A 49 6.43 4.68 -5.97
N ILE A 50 6.32 3.76 -5.02
CA ILE A 50 7.46 3.11 -4.40
C ILE A 50 8.23 2.24 -5.39
N SER A 51 7.57 1.71 -6.41
CA SER A 51 8.19 0.83 -7.38
C SER A 51 9.37 1.48 -8.12
N SER A 52 9.45 2.81 -8.12
CA SER A 52 10.59 3.53 -8.71
C SER A 52 11.82 3.54 -7.80
N ILE A 53 11.66 3.21 -6.52
CA ILE A 53 12.73 3.24 -5.51
C ILE A 53 13.14 1.83 -5.10
N ILE A 54 12.19 0.95 -4.88
CA ILE A 54 12.42 -0.40 -4.37
C ILE A 54 12.26 -1.39 -5.50
N THR A 55 13.33 -2.13 -5.80
CA THR A 55 13.33 -3.14 -6.88
C THR A 55 12.95 -4.53 -6.39
N SER A 56 13.10 -4.80 -5.09
CA SER A 56 12.69 -6.07 -4.49
C SER A 56 11.16 -6.16 -4.41
N PRO A 57 10.58 -7.36 -4.37
CA PRO A 57 9.14 -7.49 -4.13
C PRO A 57 8.76 -6.83 -2.82
N PHE A 58 7.60 -6.17 -2.78
CA PHE A 58 7.10 -5.51 -1.59
C PHE A 58 5.60 -5.37 -1.65
N TYR A 59 4.98 -5.10 -0.50
CA TYR A 59 3.57 -4.72 -0.44
C TYR A 59 3.30 -3.86 0.78
N ILE A 60 2.17 -3.15 0.72
CA ILE A 60 1.71 -2.29 1.80
C ILE A 60 0.38 -2.82 2.32
N VAL A 61 0.24 -2.90 3.64
CA VAL A 61 -1.00 -3.29 4.31
C VAL A 61 -1.26 -2.39 5.49
N GLY A 62 -2.53 -2.30 5.90
CA GLY A 62 -2.91 -1.66 7.14
C GLY A 62 -2.91 -2.70 8.26
N GLU A 63 -2.28 -2.36 9.36
CA GLU A 63 -2.27 -3.20 10.56
C GLU A 63 -2.84 -2.41 11.72
N ASP A 64 -3.56 -3.09 12.62
CA ASP A 64 -4.21 -2.43 13.74
C ASP A 64 -3.21 -1.66 14.60
N ASP A 65 -3.57 -0.43 14.97
CA ASP A 65 -2.74 0.45 15.75
C ASP A 65 -3.61 1.29 16.67
N GLU A 66 -3.26 1.35 17.95
CA GLU A 66 -4.05 2.08 18.96
C GLU A 66 -4.12 3.57 18.67
N LYS A 67 -3.04 4.15 18.14
CA LYS A 67 -2.96 5.59 17.91
C LYS A 67 -3.66 6.00 16.62
N TRP A 68 -3.51 5.21 15.56
CA TRP A 68 -3.93 5.58 14.20
C TRP A 68 -5.19 4.87 13.71
N GLY A 69 -5.70 3.89 14.46
CA GLY A 69 -6.71 2.95 13.98
C GLY A 69 -6.05 1.85 13.17
N GLU A 70 -5.44 2.20 12.06
CA GLU A 70 -4.54 1.33 11.31
C GLU A 70 -3.25 2.08 11.01
N ARG A 71 -2.12 1.37 11.07
CA ARG A 71 -0.85 1.92 10.62
C ARG A 71 -0.53 1.40 9.23
N ILE A 72 0.17 2.22 8.45
CA ILE A 72 0.65 1.82 7.12
C ILE A 72 1.93 1.02 7.32
N THR A 73 1.94 -0.24 6.89
CA THR A 73 3.10 -1.12 7.03
C THR A 73 3.61 -1.52 5.66
N LEU A 74 4.91 -1.34 5.44
CA LEU A 74 5.60 -1.75 4.23
C LEU A 74 6.45 -2.98 4.53
N TYR A 75 6.18 -4.09 3.84
CA TYR A 75 7.00 -5.29 3.89
C TYR A 75 7.81 -5.41 2.60
N ILE A 76 9.09 -5.70 2.73
CA ILE A 76 10.01 -5.84 1.60
C ILE A 76 10.63 -7.23 1.66
N GLU A 77 10.58 -7.97 0.56
CA GLU A 77 11.21 -9.29 0.47
C GLU A 77 12.71 -9.11 0.22
N SER A 78 13.49 -9.24 1.28
CA SER A 78 14.93 -9.06 1.25
C SER A 78 15.55 -9.65 2.51
N SER A 79 16.82 -9.98 2.46
CA SER A 79 17.57 -10.44 3.65
C SER A 79 18.03 -9.27 4.52
N TYR A 80 18.08 -8.06 3.97
CA TYR A 80 18.50 -6.86 4.69
C TYR A 80 17.95 -5.61 4.02
N ILE A 81 17.57 -4.62 4.85
CA ILE A 81 17.19 -3.30 4.36
C ILE A 81 17.81 -2.22 5.25
N ASP A 82 18.08 -1.06 4.66
CA ASP A 82 18.46 0.13 5.41
C ASP A 82 17.21 1.00 5.55
N LYS A 83 16.55 0.89 6.70
CA LYS A 83 15.28 1.60 6.95
C LYS A 83 15.44 3.12 6.85
N THR A 84 16.55 3.65 7.37
CA THR A 84 16.79 5.10 7.35
C THR A 84 16.89 5.62 5.92
N SER A 85 17.63 4.91 5.07
CA SER A 85 17.77 5.27 3.66
C SER A 85 16.45 5.19 2.92
N ILE A 86 15.66 4.13 3.17
CA ILE A 86 14.36 3.94 2.53
C ILE A 86 13.40 5.06 2.93
N VAL A 87 13.30 5.37 4.22
CA VAL A 87 12.44 6.45 4.70
C VAL A 87 12.81 7.78 4.05
N ALA A 88 14.11 8.09 3.99
CA ALA A 88 14.58 9.32 3.37
C ALA A 88 14.14 9.43 1.90
N LYS A 89 14.24 8.34 1.15
CA LYS A 89 13.80 8.30 -0.24
C LYS A 89 12.29 8.43 -0.38
N LEU A 90 11.53 7.74 0.48
CA LEU A 90 10.07 7.78 0.43
C LEU A 90 9.53 9.17 0.72
N LYS A 91 10.18 9.93 1.60
CA LYS A 91 9.78 11.31 1.92
C LYS A 91 9.87 12.23 0.71
N THR A 92 10.65 11.89 -0.30
CA THR A 92 10.78 12.71 -1.51
C THR A 92 9.65 12.48 -2.52
N ILE A 93 8.95 11.34 -2.44
CA ILE A 93 7.93 10.97 -3.44
C ILE A 93 6.53 10.79 -2.85
N LEU A 94 6.41 10.59 -1.54
CA LEU A 94 5.11 10.39 -0.88
C LEU A 94 4.76 11.61 -0.05
N ASP A 95 3.45 11.91 0.03
CA ASP A 95 3.00 12.92 0.96
C ASP A 95 3.07 12.40 2.40
N LYS A 96 2.97 13.30 3.37
CA LYS A 96 3.16 12.95 4.78
C LYS A 96 2.17 11.93 5.32
N HIS A 97 0.98 11.83 4.72
CA HIS A 97 -0.05 10.88 5.16
C HIS A 97 0.15 9.49 4.59
N SER A 98 0.97 9.36 3.55
CA SER A 98 1.18 8.11 2.84
C SER A 98 2.48 7.41 3.23
N ILE A 99 3.31 8.03 4.06
CA ILE A 99 4.58 7.43 4.48
C ILE A 99 4.31 6.30 5.46
N PRO A 100 4.84 5.08 5.20
CA PRO A 100 4.65 3.96 6.12
C PRO A 100 5.18 4.27 7.52
N GLN A 101 4.38 3.94 8.54
CA GLN A 101 4.79 4.06 9.92
C GLN A 101 5.66 2.89 10.37
N LYS A 102 5.58 1.76 9.66
CA LYS A 102 6.40 0.57 9.95
C LYS A 102 6.96 0.03 8.64
N ILE A 103 8.25 -0.27 8.63
CA ILE A 103 8.95 -0.85 7.48
C ILE A 103 9.72 -2.06 7.98
N GLU A 104 9.46 -3.23 7.40
CA GLU A 104 10.10 -4.47 7.78
C GLU A 104 10.56 -5.24 6.55
N CYS A 105 11.67 -5.98 6.67
CA CYS A 105 12.07 -6.90 5.64
C CYS A 105 11.68 -8.34 6.04
N VAL A 106 11.40 -9.14 5.04
CA VAL A 106 11.01 -10.54 5.20
C VAL A 106 11.79 -11.35 4.18
N LYS A 107 12.32 -12.50 4.59
CA LYS A 107 13.15 -13.30 3.69
C LYS A 107 12.36 -13.83 2.50
N GLN A 108 11.12 -14.25 2.72
CA GLN A 108 10.28 -14.79 1.67
C GLN A 108 8.81 -14.54 1.97
N PHE A 109 8.08 -14.03 0.99
CA PHE A 109 6.64 -13.82 1.10
C PHE A 109 5.87 -15.11 0.83
N TYR A 110 4.67 -15.19 1.39
CA TYR A 110 3.71 -16.21 1.00
C TYR A 110 3.09 -15.80 -0.34
N ARG A 111 2.93 -16.78 -1.22
CA ARG A 111 2.38 -16.55 -2.56
C ARG A 111 1.27 -17.54 -2.88
N THR A 112 0.38 -17.13 -3.78
CA THR A 112 -0.66 -18.02 -4.29
C THR A 112 -0.04 -19.03 -5.26
N ASN A 113 -0.82 -20.03 -5.69
CA ASN A 113 -0.37 -21.00 -6.68
C ASN A 113 0.03 -20.34 -8.01
N ASN A 114 -0.53 -19.17 -8.31
CA ASN A 114 -0.21 -18.41 -9.52
C ASN A 114 0.98 -17.47 -9.33
N GLY A 115 1.63 -17.50 -8.18
CA GLY A 115 2.80 -16.68 -7.92
C GLY A 115 2.52 -15.28 -7.41
N LYS A 116 1.25 -14.93 -7.14
CA LYS A 116 0.89 -13.61 -6.61
C LYS A 116 1.22 -13.51 -5.13
N ILE A 117 1.78 -12.38 -4.72
CA ILE A 117 2.11 -12.14 -3.31
C ILE A 117 0.82 -12.00 -2.50
N LYS A 118 0.75 -12.73 -1.39
CA LYS A 118 -0.34 -12.59 -0.43
C LYS A 118 -0.05 -11.42 0.50
N ARG A 119 -0.99 -10.49 0.63
CA ARG A 119 -0.86 -9.31 1.50
C ARG A 119 -1.20 -9.68 2.94
N ILE A 120 -0.29 -10.38 3.60
CA ILE A 120 -0.51 -10.87 4.96
C ILE A 120 -0.12 -9.77 5.95
N LYS A 121 -0.97 -9.57 6.95
CA LYS A 121 -0.74 -8.62 8.04
C LYS A 121 0.00 -9.31 9.17
N ASN A 122 0.76 -8.52 9.93
CA ASN A 122 1.42 -8.98 11.16
C ASN A 122 2.33 -10.18 10.92
N LEU A 123 3.21 -10.07 9.89
CA LEU A 123 4.18 -11.13 9.62
C LEU A 123 5.16 -11.27 10.77
N ASN A 124 5.47 -12.52 11.12
CA ASN A 124 6.41 -12.84 12.21
C ASN A 124 7.80 -13.22 11.71
N GLN A 125 7.95 -13.50 10.42
CA GLN A 125 9.22 -13.92 9.82
C GLN A 125 10.01 -12.72 9.31
N ILE A 126 10.42 -11.87 10.23
CA ILE A 126 11.16 -10.64 9.92
C ILE A 126 12.65 -10.95 9.88
N CYS A 127 13.36 -10.38 8.90
CA CYS A 127 14.81 -10.58 8.76
C CYS A 127 15.61 -9.82 9.80
#